data_3b05789b84c70f17e7be40ff61f7e0de
#
_entry.id   3b05789b84c70f17e7be40ff61f7e0de
#
_cell.length_a   1.000
_cell.length_b   1.000
_cell.length_c   1.000
_cell.angle_alpha   90.00
_cell.angle_beta   90.00
_cell.angle_gamma   90.00
#
_symmetry.space_group_name_H-M   'P 1'
#
loop_
_entity.id
_entity.type
_entity.pdbx_description
1 polymer ?
#
loop_
_entity_poly.entity_id
_entity_poly.type
_entity_poly.pdbx_seq_one_letter_code
_entity_poly.pdbx_strand_id
1 'polypeptide(L)'
;MKLIRKTIRLTGLVLLPVTLLGGILIYFVIGSISYSEADEYLTFEMQRIQRYYGLHNQLPETFKISRVYTDSLFTEAFFSDTTVKDPLSGEEIQYRELRFSLLHQAPRDSVITIALRQTLIGREDLLRSSVFIVLGILGLFSISVLLVLNVVTGRIWKPFFDTLHKLRGFDVRQPVPLFPDSDIDEFHLLNRTLSRMIRKMSDDYQRTKEFNENAAHELQTQLALIRSAHEELLNSLPPDSDWLLQTGKAHAASTKLAHIQKSLLLLSKIGNKEYDRQSLVDLKQVVASTLEDFMEVISVRGITIENESESVMVEMDEGLALILISNLIKNAVKHNVRNGFIDLSLRKNRLVIKNSGEPFDGSPEYLVNRFIAGSDGGLGLGLAIVNQICDLYGFKLRYTIHETTHEISIDVDTLSN
;
A
#
# COMPACT_ATOMS: atom_id res chain seq x y z
N MET A 1 0.16 -10.42 1.60
CA MET A 1 0.97 -11.48 0.97
C MET A 1 2.38 -11.07 0.51
N LYS A 2 2.65 -9.79 0.21
CA LYS A 2 4.01 -9.34 -0.20
C LYS A 2 5.07 -9.50 0.92
N LEU A 3 4.68 -9.27 2.19
CA LEU A 3 5.59 -9.35 3.35
C LEU A 3 6.07 -10.80 3.57
N ILE A 4 5.15 -11.77 3.62
CA ILE A 4 5.45 -13.19 3.81
C ILE A 4 6.41 -13.69 2.73
N ARG A 5 6.13 -13.38 1.45
CA ARG A 5 7.02 -13.73 0.33
C ARG A 5 8.40 -13.09 0.44
N LYS A 6 8.47 -11.84 0.95
CA LYS A 6 9.75 -11.14 1.15
C LYS A 6 10.57 -11.82 2.25
N THR A 7 9.94 -12.19 3.37
CA THR A 7 10.62 -12.90 4.48
C THR A 7 11.17 -14.24 4.01
N ILE A 8 10.36 -15.06 3.34
CA ILE A 8 10.78 -16.37 2.82
C ILE A 8 11.94 -16.23 1.83
N ARG A 9 11.87 -15.25 0.91
CA ARG A 9 12.96 -14.98 -0.05
C ARG A 9 14.24 -14.55 0.67
N LEU A 10 14.14 -13.68 1.67
CA LEU A 10 15.30 -13.20 2.42
C LEU A 10 15.96 -14.34 3.21
N THR A 11 15.15 -15.18 3.87
CA THR A 11 15.65 -16.35 4.59
C THR A 11 16.29 -17.37 3.63
N GLY A 12 15.68 -17.63 2.48
CA GLY A 12 16.25 -18.51 1.47
C GLY A 12 17.57 -17.99 0.91
N LEU A 13 17.68 -16.66 0.70
CA LEU A 13 18.91 -16.01 0.24
C LEU A 13 20.04 -16.09 1.25
N VAL A 14 19.75 -16.20 2.55
CA VAL A 14 20.75 -16.40 3.61
C VAL A 14 21.08 -17.89 3.77
N LEU A 15 20.09 -18.79 3.72
CA LEU A 15 20.30 -20.22 3.91
C LEU A 15 21.15 -20.84 2.79
N LEU A 16 20.96 -20.42 1.54
CA LEU A 16 21.65 -20.98 0.39
C LEU A 16 23.19 -20.80 0.48
N PRO A 17 23.76 -19.61 0.71
CA PRO A 17 25.19 -19.47 0.89
C PRO A 17 25.73 -20.18 2.14
N VAL A 18 24.95 -20.25 3.23
CA VAL A 18 25.33 -20.97 4.45
C VAL A 18 25.48 -22.46 4.17
N THR A 19 24.54 -23.06 3.43
CA THR A 19 24.64 -24.50 3.06
C THR A 19 25.81 -24.77 2.13
N LEU A 20 26.07 -23.90 1.17
CA LEU A 20 27.23 -24.03 0.27
C LEU A 20 28.56 -23.90 1.02
N LEU A 21 28.67 -22.86 1.87
CA LEU A 21 29.88 -22.69 2.70
C LEU A 21 30.10 -23.87 3.65
N GLY A 22 29.04 -24.41 4.25
CA GLY A 22 29.10 -25.63 5.06
C GLY A 22 29.65 -26.82 4.27
N GLY A 23 29.18 -27.03 3.05
CA GLY A 23 29.68 -28.09 2.17
C GLY A 23 31.15 -27.93 1.82
N ILE A 24 31.58 -26.70 1.49
CA ILE A 24 32.98 -26.38 1.20
C ILE A 24 33.85 -26.61 2.43
N LEU A 25 33.44 -26.15 3.59
CA LEU A 25 34.16 -26.32 4.85
C LEU A 25 34.37 -27.81 5.14
N ILE A 26 33.33 -28.62 5.03
CA ILE A 26 33.40 -30.06 5.27
C ILE A 26 34.33 -30.76 4.30
N TYR A 27 34.30 -30.37 3.02
CA TYR A 27 35.24 -30.88 2.03
C TYR A 27 36.70 -30.66 2.48
N PHE A 28 37.05 -29.46 2.91
CA PHE A 28 38.39 -29.13 3.38
C PHE A 28 38.73 -29.87 4.70
N VAL A 29 37.81 -29.96 5.64
CA VAL A 29 38.01 -30.63 6.94
C VAL A 29 38.26 -32.12 6.73
N ILE A 30 37.41 -32.82 5.98
CA ILE A 30 37.58 -34.25 5.72
C ILE A 30 38.88 -34.51 4.92
N GLY A 31 39.15 -33.62 3.93
CA GLY A 31 40.41 -33.67 3.19
C GLY A 31 41.63 -33.58 4.10
N SER A 32 41.64 -32.60 5.02
CA SER A 32 42.74 -32.39 5.97
C SER A 32 42.90 -33.59 6.95
N ILE A 33 41.78 -34.12 7.49
CA ILE A 33 41.85 -35.30 8.37
C ILE A 33 42.42 -36.50 7.62
N SER A 34 42.01 -36.75 6.38
CA SER A 34 42.49 -37.88 5.59
C SER A 34 44.00 -37.79 5.29
N TYR A 35 44.53 -36.57 5.06
CA TYR A 35 45.99 -36.40 4.94
C TYR A 35 46.72 -36.63 6.28
N SER A 36 46.20 -36.05 7.37
CA SER A 36 46.78 -36.18 8.70
C SER A 36 46.89 -37.63 9.11
N GLU A 37 45.81 -38.41 8.87
CA GLU A 37 45.78 -39.82 9.17
C GLU A 37 46.78 -40.64 8.35
N ALA A 38 46.91 -40.32 7.05
CA ALA A 38 47.91 -40.96 6.20
C ALA A 38 49.36 -40.61 6.61
N ASP A 39 49.60 -39.37 7.00
CA ASP A 39 50.92 -38.90 7.45
C ASP A 39 51.30 -39.54 8.81
N GLU A 40 50.34 -39.66 9.74
CA GLU A 40 50.55 -40.31 11.02
C GLU A 40 50.83 -41.82 10.84
N TYR A 41 50.05 -42.50 10.00
CA TYR A 41 50.31 -43.89 9.67
C TYR A 41 51.68 -44.14 9.06
N LEU A 42 52.08 -43.32 8.05
CA LEU A 42 53.39 -43.45 7.40
C LEU A 42 54.54 -43.14 8.37
N THR A 43 54.35 -42.18 9.28
CA THR A 43 55.32 -41.87 10.33
C THR A 43 55.51 -43.05 11.31
N PHE A 44 54.42 -43.67 11.71
CA PHE A 44 54.45 -44.86 12.59
C PHE A 44 55.18 -46.03 11.90
N GLU A 45 54.88 -46.28 10.62
CA GLU A 45 55.56 -47.33 9.84
C GLU A 45 57.05 -47.00 9.64
N MET A 46 57.41 -45.75 9.40
CA MET A 46 58.81 -45.33 9.33
C MET A 46 59.56 -45.66 10.65
N GLN A 47 59.01 -45.27 11.78
CA GLN A 47 59.61 -45.55 13.10
C GLN A 47 59.71 -47.03 13.37
N ARG A 48 58.74 -47.85 12.94
CA ARG A 48 58.79 -49.28 13.03
C ARG A 48 59.89 -49.89 12.21
N ILE A 49 60.08 -49.43 10.96
CA ILE A 49 61.14 -49.89 10.06
C ILE A 49 62.50 -49.48 10.58
N GLN A 50 62.65 -48.23 11.04
CA GLN A 50 63.91 -47.74 11.61
C GLN A 50 64.32 -48.57 12.85
N ARG A 51 63.40 -48.92 13.74
CA ARG A 51 63.64 -49.73 14.92
C ARG A 51 64.00 -51.19 14.55
N TYR A 52 63.26 -51.78 13.60
CA TYR A 52 63.54 -53.14 13.11
C TYR A 52 64.91 -53.22 12.45
N TYR A 53 65.23 -52.24 11.60
CA TYR A 53 66.51 -52.16 10.92
C TYR A 53 67.69 -51.97 11.91
N GLY A 54 67.52 -51.14 12.93
CA GLY A 54 68.50 -50.94 14.00
C GLY A 54 68.77 -52.22 14.82
N LEU A 55 67.83 -53.13 14.92
CA LEU A 55 68.00 -54.40 15.66
C LEU A 55 68.54 -55.54 14.80
N HIS A 56 68.17 -55.62 13.52
CA HIS A 56 68.45 -56.78 12.67
C HIS A 56 69.39 -56.51 11.50
N ASN A 57 69.73 -55.25 11.27
CA ASN A 57 70.49 -54.77 10.13
C ASN A 57 69.97 -55.27 8.75
N GLN A 58 68.64 -55.56 8.71
CA GLN A 58 67.92 -56.05 7.55
C GLN A 58 66.55 -55.31 7.47
N LEU A 59 66.10 -55.02 6.20
CA LEU A 59 64.78 -54.46 6.00
C LEU A 59 63.69 -55.50 6.15
N PRO A 60 62.59 -55.18 6.80
CA PRO A 60 61.46 -56.12 6.89
C PRO A 60 60.88 -56.37 5.49
N GLU A 61 60.44 -57.58 5.21
CA GLU A 61 59.71 -57.94 4.01
C GLU A 61 58.28 -57.40 4.10
N THR A 62 58.05 -56.27 3.49
CA THR A 62 56.70 -55.66 3.39
C THR A 62 56.45 -55.17 1.98
N PHE A 63 55.21 -55.38 1.49
CA PHE A 63 54.82 -54.96 0.16
C PHE A 63 54.67 -53.42 0.01
N LYS A 64 54.78 -52.65 1.09
CA LYS A 64 54.65 -51.22 1.15
C LYS A 64 55.93 -50.45 0.93
N ILE A 65 57.05 -51.15 0.90
CA ILE A 65 58.39 -50.55 0.71
C ILE A 65 58.75 -50.53 -0.75
N SER A 66 58.89 -49.36 -1.34
CA SER A 66 59.54 -49.14 -2.63
C SER A 66 60.99 -48.75 -2.36
N ARG A 67 61.95 -49.55 -2.80
CA ARG A 67 63.38 -49.28 -2.61
C ARG A 67 63.84 -48.36 -3.77
N VAL A 68 64.35 -47.21 -3.43
CA VAL A 68 65.05 -46.34 -4.40
C VAL A 68 66.48 -46.21 -3.94
N TYR A 69 67.41 -46.76 -4.72
CA TYR A 69 68.85 -46.58 -4.46
C TYR A 69 69.22 -45.22 -5.02
N THR A 70 69.64 -44.31 -4.16
CA THR A 70 70.19 -42.99 -4.57
C THR A 70 71.45 -42.70 -3.79
N ASP A 71 72.41 -42.05 -4.49
CA ASP A 71 73.64 -41.55 -3.85
C ASP A 71 73.41 -40.27 -3.03
N SER A 72 72.17 -39.83 -2.89
CA SER A 72 71.80 -38.64 -2.14
C SER A 72 71.23 -38.94 -0.78
N LEU A 73 71.87 -38.44 0.27
CA LEU A 73 71.38 -38.53 1.67
C LEU A 73 70.28 -37.51 1.87
N PHE A 74 69.04 -37.95 2.19
CA PHE A 74 67.99 -37.07 2.70
C PHE A 74 68.20 -36.88 4.19
N THR A 75 68.51 -35.63 4.58
CA THR A 75 68.77 -35.30 6.00
C THR A 75 67.51 -35.37 6.85
N GLU A 76 66.36 -35.16 6.25
CA GLU A 76 65.04 -35.20 6.90
C GLU A 76 64.03 -36.02 6.08
N ALA A 77 63.10 -36.66 6.76
CA ALA A 77 61.98 -37.35 6.13
C ALA A 77 60.99 -36.30 5.57
N PHE A 78 60.52 -36.48 4.32
CA PHE A 78 59.57 -35.60 3.71
C PHE A 78 58.39 -36.35 3.10
N PHE A 79 57.23 -35.71 3.19
CA PHE A 79 56.00 -36.20 2.58
C PHE A 79 55.82 -35.62 1.19
N SER A 80 55.37 -36.45 0.26
CA SER A 80 55.01 -36.04 -1.09
C SER A 80 53.79 -36.83 -1.58
N ASP A 81 53.07 -36.23 -2.50
CA ASP A 81 51.99 -36.95 -3.20
C ASP A 81 52.59 -37.50 -4.51
N THR A 82 52.31 -38.76 -4.81
CA THR A 82 52.71 -39.40 -6.04
C THR A 82 51.60 -40.19 -6.66
N THR A 83 51.54 -40.23 -7.96
CA THR A 83 50.55 -41.00 -8.72
C THR A 83 51.28 -42.18 -9.38
N VAL A 84 50.78 -43.38 -9.16
CA VAL A 84 51.33 -44.59 -9.77
C VAL A 84 50.23 -45.26 -10.60
N LYS A 85 50.57 -45.63 -11.81
CA LYS A 85 49.65 -46.36 -12.66
C LYS A 85 49.61 -47.81 -12.27
N ASP A 86 48.44 -48.33 -11.92
CA ASP A 86 48.25 -49.74 -11.59
C ASP A 86 48.49 -50.61 -12.85
N PRO A 87 49.41 -51.55 -12.79
CA PRO A 87 49.74 -52.39 -13.94
C PRO A 87 48.60 -53.34 -14.35
N LEU A 88 47.65 -53.62 -13.51
CA LEU A 88 46.52 -54.56 -13.77
C LEU A 88 45.29 -53.82 -14.31
N SER A 89 44.88 -52.71 -13.66
CA SER A 89 43.69 -51.96 -14.04
C SER A 89 43.97 -50.84 -15.01
N GLY A 90 45.24 -50.37 -15.10
CA GLY A 90 45.62 -49.20 -15.89
C GLY A 90 45.21 -47.86 -15.28
N GLU A 91 44.58 -47.86 -14.11
CA GLU A 91 44.12 -46.67 -13.40
C GLU A 91 45.27 -45.94 -12.68
N GLU A 92 45.20 -44.64 -12.60
CA GLU A 92 46.12 -43.81 -11.87
C GLU A 92 45.71 -43.74 -10.39
N ILE A 93 46.51 -44.41 -9.53
CA ILE A 93 46.28 -44.43 -8.11
C ILE A 93 47.13 -43.37 -7.42
N GLN A 94 46.49 -42.53 -6.63
CA GLN A 94 47.15 -41.53 -5.82
C GLN A 94 47.68 -42.16 -4.53
N TYR A 95 48.94 -41.87 -4.23
CA TYR A 95 49.60 -42.32 -3.00
C TYR A 95 50.16 -41.13 -2.24
N ARG A 96 50.02 -41.16 -0.93
CA ARG A 96 50.82 -40.37 -0.02
C ARG A 96 52.14 -41.12 0.22
N GLU A 97 53.27 -40.47 -0.08
CA GLU A 97 54.58 -41.08 0.01
C GLU A 97 55.42 -40.35 1.06
N LEU A 98 56.06 -41.14 1.94
CA LEU A 98 57.05 -40.67 2.89
C LEU A 98 58.40 -41.21 2.48
N ARG A 99 59.35 -40.31 2.19
CA ARG A 99 60.74 -40.67 1.87
C ARG A 99 61.64 -40.39 3.04
N PHE A 100 62.52 -41.37 3.38
CA PHE A 100 63.54 -41.21 4.38
C PHE A 100 64.72 -42.08 4.06
N SER A 101 65.93 -41.75 4.61
CA SER A 101 67.15 -42.45 4.37
C SER A 101 67.56 -43.24 5.60
N LEU A 102 68.14 -44.45 5.36
CA LEU A 102 68.81 -45.26 6.36
C LEU A 102 70.27 -45.43 6.03
N LEU A 103 71.14 -45.25 7.05
CA LEU A 103 72.64 -45.53 6.90
C LEU A 103 72.84 -47.01 7.06
N HIS A 104 73.45 -47.65 6.04
CA HIS A 104 73.77 -49.06 6.09
C HIS A 104 75.25 -49.21 6.58
N GLN A 105 75.38 -49.91 7.73
CA GLN A 105 76.69 -50.20 8.34
C GLN A 105 77.25 -51.49 7.78
N ALA A 106 77.75 -51.49 6.52
CA ALA A 106 78.52 -52.59 5.98
C ALA A 106 79.33 -52.18 4.80
N PRO A 107 80.48 -52.80 4.39
CA PRO A 107 81.81 -52.25 4.18
C PRO A 107 82.01 -51.08 3.18
N ARG A 108 81.01 -50.52 2.73
CA ARG A 108 80.86 -49.19 2.09
C ARG A 108 79.63 -48.53 2.67
N ASP A 109 79.79 -47.35 3.29
CA ASP A 109 78.71 -46.49 3.70
C ASP A 109 77.78 -46.24 2.53
N SER A 110 76.83 -47.12 2.32
CA SER A 110 75.74 -46.97 1.33
C SER A 110 74.51 -46.46 1.98
N VAL A 111 73.90 -45.40 1.40
CA VAL A 111 72.62 -44.85 1.86
C VAL A 111 71.49 -45.57 1.14
N ILE A 112 70.56 -46.13 1.92
CA ILE A 112 69.35 -46.73 1.36
C ILE A 112 68.22 -45.73 1.55
N THR A 113 67.70 -45.21 0.45
CA THR A 113 66.46 -44.39 0.50
C THR A 113 65.26 -45.29 0.40
N ILE A 114 64.35 -45.13 1.36
CA ILE A 114 63.10 -45.89 1.45
C ILE A 114 61.94 -44.90 1.12
N ALA A 115 61.07 -45.33 0.25
CA ALA A 115 59.81 -44.68 0.01
C ALA A 115 58.66 -45.55 0.51
N LEU A 116 57.96 -45.12 1.56
CA LEU A 116 56.73 -45.73 2.04
C LEU A 116 55.57 -45.11 1.35
N ARG A 117 54.66 -45.94 0.89
CA ARG A 117 53.46 -45.47 0.17
C ARG A 117 52.22 -45.99 0.87
N GLN A 118 51.30 -45.07 1.11
CA GLN A 118 49.94 -45.36 1.54
C GLN A 118 48.99 -44.97 0.42
N THR A 119 48.14 -45.89 -0.01
CA THR A 119 47.14 -45.60 -1.03
C THR A 119 46.11 -44.62 -0.51
N LEU A 120 45.79 -43.64 -1.32
CA LEU A 120 44.64 -42.77 -1.10
C LEU A 120 43.40 -43.29 -1.86
N ILE A 121 43.40 -44.62 -2.20
CA ILE A 121 42.26 -45.27 -2.90
C ILE A 121 40.96 -45.10 -2.10
N GLY A 122 39.89 -44.72 -2.81
CA GLY A 122 38.58 -44.50 -2.18
C GLY A 122 38.43 -43.11 -1.50
N ARG A 123 39.54 -42.33 -1.37
CA ARG A 123 39.48 -41.00 -0.78
C ARG A 123 38.55 -40.06 -1.57
N GLU A 124 38.69 -40.02 -2.86
CA GLU A 124 37.87 -39.17 -3.72
C GLU A 124 36.38 -39.58 -3.62
N ASP A 125 36.11 -40.88 -3.62
CA ASP A 125 34.76 -41.40 -3.48
C ASP A 125 34.17 -41.16 -2.06
N LEU A 126 34.99 -41.31 -1.04
CA LEU A 126 34.60 -41.02 0.36
C LEU A 126 34.35 -39.50 0.54
N LEU A 127 35.24 -38.67 0.03
CA LEU A 127 35.07 -37.21 0.06
C LEU A 127 33.83 -36.80 -0.69
N ARG A 128 33.66 -37.31 -1.91
CA ARG A 128 32.48 -37.03 -2.74
C ARG A 128 31.18 -37.48 -2.07
N SER A 129 31.14 -38.73 -1.59
CA SER A 129 29.96 -39.28 -0.91
C SER A 129 29.64 -38.50 0.37
N SER A 130 30.65 -38.17 1.19
CA SER A 130 30.49 -37.43 2.44
C SER A 130 29.93 -36.01 2.17
N VAL A 131 30.50 -35.31 1.15
CA VAL A 131 30.01 -33.99 0.77
C VAL A 131 28.57 -34.05 0.26
N PHE A 132 28.21 -35.05 -0.56
CA PHE A 132 26.83 -35.21 -1.03
C PHE A 132 25.86 -35.52 0.09
N ILE A 133 26.23 -36.38 1.05
CA ILE A 133 25.38 -36.70 2.21
C ILE A 133 25.14 -35.43 3.03
N VAL A 134 26.21 -34.68 3.35
CA VAL A 134 26.08 -33.47 4.17
C VAL A 134 25.30 -32.37 3.45
N LEU A 135 25.57 -32.14 2.16
CA LEU A 135 24.78 -31.20 1.36
C LEU A 135 23.32 -31.63 1.29
N GLY A 136 23.04 -32.92 1.17
CA GLY A 136 21.70 -33.48 1.22
C GLY A 136 20.98 -33.20 2.54
N ILE A 137 21.67 -33.43 3.67
CA ILE A 137 21.14 -33.16 5.02
C ILE A 137 20.89 -31.65 5.22
N LEU A 138 21.87 -30.80 4.86
CA LEU A 138 21.75 -29.36 4.96
C LEU A 138 20.66 -28.82 4.03
N GLY A 139 20.52 -29.36 2.83
CA GLY A 139 19.46 -29.03 1.89
C GLY A 139 18.08 -29.40 2.43
N LEU A 140 17.94 -30.62 2.96
CA LEU A 140 16.67 -31.06 3.58
C LEU A 140 16.31 -30.21 4.80
N PHE A 141 17.30 -29.89 5.64
CA PHE A 141 17.11 -28.98 6.77
C PHE A 141 16.65 -27.57 6.30
N SER A 142 17.30 -27.03 5.29
CA SER A 142 16.94 -25.70 4.73
C SER A 142 15.51 -25.69 4.16
N ILE A 143 15.12 -26.75 3.45
CA ILE A 143 13.75 -26.91 2.94
C ILE A 143 12.76 -26.99 4.10
N SER A 144 13.07 -27.79 5.13
CA SER A 144 12.22 -27.92 6.33
C SER A 144 12.02 -26.56 7.02
N VAL A 145 13.09 -25.79 7.21
CA VAL A 145 13.01 -24.44 7.80
C VAL A 145 12.12 -23.51 6.96
N LEU A 146 12.27 -23.53 5.64
CA LEU A 146 11.44 -22.70 4.76
C LEU A 146 9.96 -23.10 4.79
N LEU A 147 9.66 -24.40 4.87
CA LEU A 147 8.29 -24.91 5.01
C LEU A 147 7.66 -24.48 6.34
N VAL A 148 8.39 -24.67 7.44
CA VAL A 148 7.93 -24.25 8.78
C VAL A 148 7.69 -22.73 8.79
N LEU A 149 8.63 -21.93 8.28
CA LEU A 149 8.48 -20.49 8.20
C LEU A 149 7.26 -20.07 7.37
N ASN A 150 7.00 -20.74 6.25
CA ASN A 150 5.83 -20.44 5.42
C ASN A 150 4.51 -20.66 6.19
N VAL A 151 4.39 -21.80 6.88
CA VAL A 151 3.18 -22.14 7.65
C VAL A 151 3.03 -21.22 8.86
N VAL A 152 4.10 -21.06 9.65
CA VAL A 152 4.09 -20.27 10.89
C VAL A 152 3.84 -18.80 10.58
N THR A 153 4.56 -18.23 9.61
CA THR A 153 4.38 -16.80 9.21
C THR A 153 2.98 -16.55 8.70
N GLY A 154 2.42 -17.46 7.88
CA GLY A 154 1.04 -17.36 7.40
C GLY A 154 0.01 -17.32 8.52
N ARG A 155 0.19 -18.17 9.53
CA ARG A 155 -0.71 -18.28 10.68
C ARG A 155 -0.58 -17.09 11.64
N ILE A 156 0.64 -16.67 11.92
CA ILE A 156 0.92 -15.51 12.79
C ILE A 156 0.36 -14.21 12.22
N TRP A 157 0.54 -13.96 10.93
CA TRP A 157 0.12 -12.69 10.30
C TRP A 157 -1.34 -12.64 9.88
N LYS A 158 -2.07 -13.76 9.90
CA LYS A 158 -3.47 -13.80 9.52
C LYS A 158 -4.34 -12.81 10.31
N PRO A 159 -4.30 -12.77 11.67
CA PRO A 159 -5.10 -11.83 12.46
C PRO A 159 -4.83 -10.37 12.10
N PHE A 160 -3.57 -10.03 11.82
CA PHE A 160 -3.20 -8.68 11.39
C PHE A 160 -3.83 -8.29 10.06
N PHE A 161 -3.78 -9.18 9.06
CA PHE A 161 -4.40 -8.89 7.76
C PHE A 161 -5.92 -8.83 7.85
N ASP A 162 -6.54 -9.64 8.68
CA ASP A 162 -7.98 -9.61 8.94
C ASP A 162 -8.40 -8.28 9.59
N THR A 163 -7.62 -7.78 10.55
CA THR A 163 -7.78 -6.44 11.15
C THR A 163 -7.64 -5.35 10.11
N LEU A 164 -6.60 -5.39 9.29
CA LEU A 164 -6.35 -4.40 8.24
C LEU A 164 -7.47 -4.39 7.19
N HIS A 165 -8.00 -5.56 6.83
CA HIS A 165 -9.11 -5.67 5.87
C HIS A 165 -10.38 -5.00 6.41
N LYS A 166 -10.73 -5.26 7.68
CA LYS A 166 -11.88 -4.64 8.34
C LYS A 166 -11.71 -3.12 8.47
N LEU A 167 -10.49 -2.67 8.78
CA LEU A 167 -10.19 -1.24 8.91
C LEU A 167 -10.29 -0.50 7.56
N ARG A 168 -9.87 -1.14 6.46
CA ARG A 168 -9.91 -0.53 5.12
C ARG A 168 -11.34 -0.22 4.63
N GLY A 169 -12.31 -1.02 5.03
CA GLY A 169 -13.73 -0.83 4.70
C GLY A 169 -14.52 -0.06 5.75
N PHE A 170 -13.87 0.45 6.80
CA PHE A 170 -14.59 1.11 7.88
C PHE A 170 -15.02 2.52 7.50
N ASP A 171 -16.32 2.79 7.75
CA ASP A 171 -16.91 4.12 7.71
C ASP A 171 -17.39 4.46 9.15
N VAL A 172 -17.10 5.68 9.60
CA VAL A 172 -17.44 6.14 10.96
C VAL A 172 -18.95 6.10 11.28
N ARG A 173 -19.79 6.07 10.24
CA ARG A 173 -21.24 5.94 10.32
C ARG A 173 -21.71 4.51 10.58
N GLN A 174 -20.86 3.53 10.31
CA GLN A 174 -21.18 2.12 10.51
C GLN A 174 -20.87 1.68 11.95
N PRO A 175 -21.48 0.60 12.42
CA PRO A 175 -21.16 0.03 13.72
C PRO A 175 -19.68 -0.29 13.83
N VAL A 176 -19.10 -0.08 15.01
CA VAL A 176 -17.68 -0.37 15.27
C VAL A 176 -17.36 -1.82 14.90
N PRO A 177 -16.40 -2.09 14.01
CA PRO A 177 -16.09 -3.45 13.58
C PRO A 177 -15.52 -4.26 14.74
N LEU A 178 -15.97 -5.51 14.85
CA LEU A 178 -15.38 -6.47 15.78
C LEU A 178 -14.05 -6.98 15.19
N PHE A 179 -12.95 -6.60 15.80
CA PHE A 179 -11.63 -7.12 15.42
C PHE A 179 -11.44 -8.55 15.93
N PRO A 180 -10.69 -9.39 15.20
CA PRO A 180 -10.43 -10.76 15.62
C PRO A 180 -9.62 -10.77 16.92
N ASP A 181 -9.91 -11.73 17.78
CA ASP A 181 -9.05 -12.02 18.92
C ASP A 181 -7.73 -12.64 18.44
N SER A 182 -6.67 -12.42 19.18
CA SER A 182 -5.33 -12.89 18.82
C SER A 182 -4.60 -13.35 20.08
N ASP A 183 -3.96 -14.52 19.99
CA ASP A 183 -3.09 -15.06 21.03
C ASP A 183 -1.73 -14.32 21.10
N ILE A 184 -1.51 -13.36 20.19
CA ILE A 184 -0.29 -12.54 20.13
C ILE A 184 -0.59 -11.22 20.83
N ASP A 185 0.12 -10.95 21.91
CA ASP A 185 -0.10 -9.78 22.78
C ASP A 185 -0.04 -8.44 22.03
N GLU A 186 0.87 -8.31 21.08
CA GLU A 186 1.02 -7.09 20.27
C GLU A 186 -0.21 -6.86 19.37
N PHE A 187 -0.77 -7.92 18.79
CA PHE A 187 -1.98 -7.81 17.96
C PHE A 187 -3.22 -7.62 18.81
N HIS A 188 -3.30 -8.25 20.00
CA HIS A 188 -4.35 -8.00 20.96
C HIS A 188 -4.35 -6.53 21.40
N LEU A 189 -3.18 -5.98 21.77
CA LEU A 189 -3.03 -4.57 22.16
C LEU A 189 -3.39 -3.63 21.00
N LEU A 190 -2.93 -3.94 19.78
CA LEU A 190 -3.27 -3.18 18.58
C LEU A 190 -4.79 -3.13 18.37
N ASN A 191 -5.45 -4.29 18.38
CA ASN A 191 -6.89 -4.42 18.14
C ASN A 191 -7.72 -3.69 19.21
N ARG A 192 -7.30 -3.78 20.48
CA ARG A 192 -7.93 -3.06 21.60
C ARG A 192 -7.76 -1.53 21.46
N THR A 193 -6.58 -1.08 21.05
CA THR A 193 -6.30 0.36 20.83
C THR A 193 -7.09 0.89 19.66
N LEU A 194 -7.11 0.18 18.53
CA LEU A 194 -7.91 0.53 17.36
C LEU A 194 -9.40 0.60 17.69
N SER A 195 -9.94 -0.41 18.40
CA SER A 195 -11.35 -0.42 18.84
C SER A 195 -11.71 0.81 19.67
N ARG A 196 -10.81 1.21 20.59
CA ARG A 196 -11.02 2.39 21.42
C ARG A 196 -10.99 3.68 20.59
N MET A 197 -10.02 3.80 19.66
CA MET A 197 -9.92 4.97 18.78
C MET A 197 -11.14 5.10 17.89
N ILE A 198 -11.59 4.00 17.27
CA ILE A 198 -12.75 3.98 16.38
C ILE A 198 -14.02 4.33 17.15
N ARG A 199 -14.23 3.75 18.34
CA ARG A 199 -15.37 4.11 19.19
C ARG A 199 -15.37 5.59 19.51
N LYS A 200 -14.24 6.13 19.92
CA LYS A 200 -14.11 7.58 20.21
C LYS A 200 -14.45 8.41 18.97
N MET A 201 -13.93 8.06 17.80
CA MET A 201 -14.25 8.77 16.54
C MET A 201 -15.75 8.70 16.21
N SER A 202 -16.37 7.54 16.39
CA SER A 202 -17.82 7.36 16.15
C SER A 202 -18.64 8.18 17.14
N ASP A 203 -18.27 8.17 18.43
CA ASP A 203 -18.96 8.96 19.46
C ASP A 203 -18.82 10.47 19.22
N ASP A 204 -17.61 10.94 18.88
CA ASP A 204 -17.35 12.35 18.57
C ASP A 204 -18.09 12.80 17.31
N TYR A 205 -18.16 11.95 16.28
CA TYR A 205 -18.95 12.19 15.08
C TYR A 205 -20.45 12.32 15.42
N GLN A 206 -20.98 11.36 16.18
CA GLN A 206 -22.39 11.37 16.55
C GLN A 206 -22.75 12.60 17.39
N ARG A 207 -21.92 12.97 18.37
CA ARG A 207 -22.13 14.19 19.18
C ARG A 207 -22.09 15.46 18.34
N THR A 208 -21.14 15.54 17.39
CA THR A 208 -21.04 16.70 16.50
C THR A 208 -22.26 16.80 15.59
N LYS A 209 -22.74 15.66 15.08
CA LYS A 209 -23.96 15.59 14.28
C LYS A 209 -25.18 16.08 15.08
N GLU A 210 -25.42 15.50 16.25
CA GLU A 210 -26.55 15.89 17.15
C GLU A 210 -26.49 17.37 17.55
N PHE A 211 -25.28 17.87 17.85
CA PHE A 211 -25.09 19.28 18.16
C PHE A 211 -25.47 20.18 16.98
N ASN A 212 -25.02 19.86 15.77
CA ASN A 212 -25.33 20.63 14.57
C ASN A 212 -26.82 20.61 14.24
N GLU A 213 -27.47 19.45 14.35
CA GLU A 213 -28.91 19.30 14.10
C GLU A 213 -29.73 20.11 15.13
N ASN A 214 -29.42 19.97 16.42
CA ASN A 214 -30.13 20.69 17.49
C ASN A 214 -29.90 22.21 17.40
N ALA A 215 -28.67 22.66 17.17
CA ALA A 215 -28.38 24.08 16.99
C ALA A 215 -29.10 24.65 15.76
N ALA A 216 -29.17 23.90 14.68
CA ALA A 216 -29.89 24.33 13.48
C ALA A 216 -31.40 24.47 13.73
N HIS A 217 -32.02 23.50 14.41
CA HIS A 217 -33.45 23.58 14.75
C HIS A 217 -33.75 24.76 15.66
N GLU A 218 -32.91 24.99 16.70
CA GLU A 218 -33.12 26.10 17.61
C GLU A 218 -32.97 27.47 16.92
N LEU A 219 -31.91 27.63 16.11
CA LEU A 219 -31.72 28.86 15.34
C LEU A 219 -32.85 29.09 14.32
N GLN A 220 -33.37 28.02 13.69
CA GLN A 220 -34.48 28.13 12.75
C GLN A 220 -35.73 28.64 13.42
N THR A 221 -36.02 28.13 14.64
CA THR A 221 -37.18 28.55 15.45
C THR A 221 -37.06 30.02 15.83
N GLN A 222 -35.89 30.45 16.33
CA GLN A 222 -35.68 31.86 16.72
C GLN A 222 -35.77 32.82 15.54
N LEU A 223 -35.19 32.43 14.39
CA LEU A 223 -35.30 33.26 13.18
C LEU A 223 -36.73 33.34 12.64
N ALA A 224 -37.51 32.27 12.76
CA ALA A 224 -38.93 32.31 12.39
C ALA A 224 -39.74 33.26 13.29
N LEU A 225 -39.49 33.27 14.62
CA LEU A 225 -40.12 34.21 15.55
C LEU A 225 -39.74 35.66 15.24
N ILE A 226 -38.46 35.95 14.99
CA ILE A 226 -37.99 37.28 14.62
C ILE A 226 -38.63 37.76 13.31
N ARG A 227 -38.75 36.89 12.31
CA ARG A 227 -39.40 37.21 11.04
C ARG A 227 -40.89 37.52 11.23
N SER A 228 -41.61 36.67 11.97
CA SER A 228 -43.05 36.86 12.26
C SER A 228 -43.29 38.19 12.99
N ALA A 229 -42.43 38.55 13.96
CA ALA A 229 -42.53 39.83 14.65
C ALA A 229 -42.29 41.02 13.71
N HIS A 230 -41.31 40.92 12.80
CA HIS A 230 -41.06 41.97 11.78
C HIS A 230 -42.24 42.04 10.76
N GLU A 231 -42.83 40.94 10.35
CA GLU A 231 -44.01 40.93 9.45
C GLU A 231 -45.22 41.59 10.11
N GLU A 232 -45.44 41.32 11.39
CA GLU A 232 -46.54 41.96 12.15
C GLU A 232 -46.29 43.49 12.27
N LEU A 233 -45.05 43.90 12.59
CA LEU A 233 -44.70 45.31 12.63
C LEU A 233 -44.88 45.99 11.26
N LEU A 234 -44.40 45.39 10.16
CA LEU A 234 -44.53 45.91 8.81
C LEU A 234 -45.98 46.12 8.41
N ASN A 235 -46.90 45.21 8.83
CA ASN A 235 -48.33 45.28 8.57
C ASN A 235 -49.04 46.31 9.44
N SER A 236 -48.48 46.68 10.60
CA SER A 236 -49.08 47.60 11.56
C SER A 236 -48.61 49.05 11.42
N LEU A 237 -47.47 49.28 10.78
CA LEU A 237 -46.86 50.60 10.62
C LEU A 237 -47.59 51.42 9.54
N PRO A 238 -47.78 52.76 9.73
CA PRO A 238 -48.26 53.64 8.68
C PRO A 238 -47.31 53.70 7.49
N PRO A 239 -47.83 53.84 6.25
CA PRO A 239 -46.99 53.89 5.01
C PRO A 239 -45.92 54.94 5.04
N ASP A 240 -46.13 56.08 5.68
CA ASP A 240 -45.20 57.22 5.77
C ASP A 240 -44.27 57.17 6.99
N SER A 241 -44.21 56.08 7.69
CA SER A 241 -43.41 55.93 8.91
C SER A 241 -41.93 55.71 8.55
N ASP A 242 -41.01 56.49 9.15
CA ASP A 242 -39.56 56.26 9.08
C ASP A 242 -39.15 54.89 9.58
N TRP A 243 -39.96 54.28 10.42
CA TRP A 243 -39.73 52.92 10.97
C TRP A 243 -40.00 51.79 9.95
N LEU A 244 -40.84 52.07 8.93
CA LEU A 244 -41.17 51.10 7.90
C LEU A 244 -39.91 50.64 7.15
N LEU A 245 -39.01 51.59 6.78
CA LEU A 245 -37.79 51.30 6.11
C LEU A 245 -36.82 50.49 7.00
N GLN A 246 -36.75 50.86 8.29
CA GLN A 246 -35.85 50.16 9.25
C GLN A 246 -36.32 48.74 9.52
N THR A 247 -37.62 48.56 9.75
CA THR A 247 -38.22 47.24 9.97
C THR A 247 -38.09 46.36 8.71
N GLY A 248 -38.28 46.93 7.52
CA GLY A 248 -38.04 46.23 6.26
C GLY A 248 -36.59 45.75 6.09
N LYS A 249 -35.60 46.58 6.44
CA LYS A 249 -34.20 46.18 6.47
C LYS A 249 -33.93 45.05 7.47
N ALA A 250 -34.51 45.12 8.68
CA ALA A 250 -34.36 44.10 9.69
C ALA A 250 -35.01 42.78 9.25
N HIS A 251 -36.21 42.82 8.64
CA HIS A 251 -36.86 41.65 8.06
C HIS A 251 -36.02 41.00 6.95
N ALA A 252 -35.51 41.80 6.03
CA ALA A 252 -34.62 41.32 4.95
C ALA A 252 -33.35 40.68 5.51
N ALA A 253 -32.74 41.25 6.56
CA ALA A 253 -31.56 40.72 7.22
C ALA A 253 -31.84 39.38 7.92
N SER A 254 -32.96 39.25 8.64
CA SER A 254 -33.37 38.00 9.30
C SER A 254 -33.70 36.90 8.29
N THR A 255 -34.34 37.23 7.16
CA THR A 255 -34.62 36.31 6.05
C THR A 255 -33.33 35.82 5.42
N LYS A 256 -32.36 36.72 5.20
CA LYS A 256 -31.03 36.38 4.68
C LYS A 256 -30.31 35.45 5.65
N LEU A 257 -30.33 35.70 6.95
CA LEU A 257 -29.70 34.86 7.96
C LEU A 257 -30.32 33.45 8.02
N ALA A 258 -31.64 33.33 7.93
CA ALA A 258 -32.33 32.04 7.83
C ALA A 258 -31.90 31.23 6.58
N HIS A 259 -31.70 31.91 5.46
CA HIS A 259 -31.22 31.28 4.23
C HIS A 259 -29.78 30.78 4.38
N ILE A 260 -28.89 31.55 5.02
CA ILE A 260 -27.51 31.18 5.30
C ILE A 260 -27.48 29.91 6.17
N GLN A 261 -28.23 29.95 7.26
CA GLN A 261 -28.29 28.83 8.23
C GLN A 261 -28.75 27.54 7.52
N LYS A 262 -29.83 27.61 6.72
CA LYS A 262 -30.33 26.45 5.94
C LYS A 262 -29.29 25.91 4.98
N SER A 263 -28.56 26.82 4.31
CA SER A 263 -27.50 26.43 3.38
C SER A 263 -26.31 25.79 4.08
N LEU A 264 -25.88 26.32 5.24
CA LEU A 264 -24.79 25.74 6.02
C LEU A 264 -25.14 24.35 6.58
N LEU A 265 -26.38 24.17 7.04
CA LEU A 265 -26.88 22.86 7.49
C LEU A 265 -26.87 21.85 6.34
N LEU A 266 -27.33 22.27 5.15
CA LEU A 266 -27.33 21.44 3.95
C LEU A 266 -25.90 21.05 3.56
N LEU A 267 -24.95 21.99 3.54
CA LEU A 267 -23.53 21.70 3.28
C LEU A 267 -22.94 20.73 4.30
N SER A 268 -23.29 20.88 5.58
CA SER A 268 -22.89 19.94 6.64
C SER A 268 -23.43 18.53 6.37
N LYS A 269 -24.71 18.39 6.02
CA LYS A 269 -25.35 17.10 5.72
C LYS A 269 -24.74 16.43 4.49
N ILE A 270 -24.46 17.19 3.42
CA ILE A 270 -23.81 16.67 2.21
C ILE A 270 -22.38 16.22 2.53
N GLY A 271 -21.60 17.06 3.24
CA GLY A 271 -20.24 16.73 3.64
C GLY A 271 -20.14 15.49 4.54
N ASN A 272 -21.14 15.29 5.38
CA ASN A 272 -21.28 14.09 6.21
C ASN A 272 -21.86 12.88 5.46
N LYS A 273 -22.14 13.01 4.17
CA LYS A 273 -22.75 11.96 3.33
C LYS A 273 -24.05 11.40 3.93
N GLU A 274 -24.92 12.24 4.47
CA GLU A 274 -26.17 11.83 5.10
C GLU A 274 -27.28 11.49 4.08
N TYR A 275 -27.01 11.66 2.79
CA TYR A 275 -27.92 11.35 1.69
C TYR A 275 -27.61 9.96 1.13
N ASP A 276 -28.20 8.93 1.75
CA ASP A 276 -28.00 7.52 1.36
C ASP A 276 -29.05 6.99 0.35
N ARG A 277 -30.09 7.75 0.06
CA ARG A 277 -31.12 7.33 -0.87
C ARG A 277 -30.71 7.64 -2.30
N GLN A 278 -30.15 6.65 -2.95
CA GLN A 278 -29.86 6.71 -4.38
C GLN A 278 -31.07 6.14 -5.13
N SER A 279 -31.60 6.92 -6.04
CA SER A 279 -32.66 6.53 -6.97
C SER A 279 -32.24 6.93 -8.39
N LEU A 280 -32.84 6.29 -9.36
CA LEU A 280 -32.60 6.63 -10.76
C LEU A 280 -33.45 7.89 -11.09
N VAL A 281 -32.79 9.03 -11.26
CA VAL A 281 -33.43 10.34 -11.49
C VAL A 281 -33.24 10.76 -12.93
N ASP A 282 -34.35 11.15 -13.60
CA ASP A 282 -34.27 11.79 -14.94
C ASP A 282 -34.03 13.29 -14.78
N LEU A 283 -32.81 13.72 -15.03
CA LEU A 283 -32.44 15.13 -14.92
C LEU A 283 -33.25 16.04 -15.84
N LYS A 284 -33.74 15.56 -17.00
CA LYS A 284 -34.64 16.32 -17.85
C LYS A 284 -35.92 16.76 -17.15
N GLN A 285 -36.52 15.84 -16.40
CA GLN A 285 -37.75 16.14 -15.63
C GLN A 285 -37.47 17.15 -14.52
N VAL A 286 -36.35 17.02 -13.82
CA VAL A 286 -35.92 17.97 -12.77
C VAL A 286 -35.66 19.35 -13.33
N VAL A 287 -35.00 19.45 -14.50
CA VAL A 287 -34.77 20.72 -15.19
C VAL A 287 -36.11 21.36 -15.59
N ALA A 288 -37.03 20.59 -16.20
CA ALA A 288 -38.32 21.10 -16.66
C ALA A 288 -39.17 21.66 -15.50
N SER A 289 -39.33 20.86 -14.43
CA SER A 289 -40.09 21.31 -13.24
C SER A 289 -39.48 22.53 -12.56
N THR A 290 -38.13 22.55 -12.45
CA THR A 290 -37.45 23.71 -11.85
C THR A 290 -37.60 24.98 -12.71
N LEU A 291 -37.50 24.87 -14.04
CA LEU A 291 -37.73 26.03 -14.91
C LEU A 291 -39.11 26.63 -14.76
N GLU A 292 -40.16 25.81 -14.61
CA GLU A 292 -41.53 26.27 -14.37
C GLU A 292 -41.60 27.21 -13.15
N ASP A 293 -40.91 26.89 -12.05
CA ASP A 293 -40.86 27.71 -10.84
C ASP A 293 -40.26 29.12 -11.07
N PHE A 294 -39.41 29.28 -12.06
CA PHE A 294 -38.74 30.57 -12.39
C PHE A 294 -39.33 31.32 -13.56
N MET A 295 -40.33 30.77 -14.26
CA MET A 295 -40.88 31.36 -15.50
C MET A 295 -41.46 32.77 -15.29
N GLU A 296 -42.11 33.05 -14.14
CA GLU A 296 -42.66 34.38 -13.83
C GLU A 296 -41.50 35.43 -13.74
N VAL A 297 -40.45 35.13 -12.99
CA VAL A 297 -39.32 36.05 -12.82
C VAL A 297 -38.58 36.25 -14.13
N ILE A 298 -38.43 35.20 -14.91
CA ILE A 298 -37.80 35.22 -16.23
C ILE A 298 -38.59 36.11 -17.18
N SER A 299 -39.90 35.96 -17.23
CA SER A 299 -40.78 36.78 -18.05
C SER A 299 -40.76 38.27 -17.66
N VAL A 300 -40.78 38.58 -16.36
CA VAL A 300 -40.73 39.97 -15.85
C VAL A 300 -39.40 40.64 -16.20
N ARG A 301 -38.29 39.86 -16.27
CA ARG A 301 -36.97 40.36 -16.62
C ARG A 301 -36.71 40.40 -18.13
N GLY A 302 -37.62 39.87 -18.96
CA GLY A 302 -37.46 39.79 -20.42
C GLY A 302 -36.37 38.83 -20.88
N ILE A 303 -36.04 37.81 -20.05
CA ILE A 303 -34.98 36.85 -20.37
C ILE A 303 -35.53 35.83 -21.37
N THR A 304 -34.80 35.59 -22.48
CA THR A 304 -35.12 34.52 -23.43
C THR A 304 -34.52 33.21 -22.96
N ILE A 305 -35.28 32.09 -23.10
CA ILE A 305 -34.80 30.76 -22.73
C ILE A 305 -34.78 29.85 -23.94
N GLU A 306 -33.66 29.20 -24.15
CA GLU A 306 -33.55 28.03 -25.02
C GLU A 306 -33.25 26.79 -24.15
N ASN A 307 -34.05 25.73 -24.32
CA ASN A 307 -33.89 24.50 -23.57
C ASN A 307 -33.83 23.27 -24.49
N GLU A 308 -32.64 22.69 -24.62
CA GLU A 308 -32.39 21.49 -25.40
C GLU A 308 -31.97 20.32 -24.48
N SER A 309 -32.93 19.81 -23.72
CA SER A 309 -32.68 18.74 -22.75
C SER A 309 -33.13 17.39 -23.29
N GLU A 310 -32.22 16.42 -23.34
CA GLU A 310 -32.48 14.98 -23.54
C GLU A 310 -32.70 14.31 -22.17
N SER A 311 -33.40 13.16 -22.16
CA SER A 311 -33.52 12.36 -20.93
C SER A 311 -32.16 11.75 -20.57
N VAL A 312 -31.66 12.08 -19.39
CA VAL A 312 -30.39 11.59 -18.82
C VAL A 312 -30.68 11.04 -17.44
N MET A 313 -30.53 9.72 -17.29
CA MET A 313 -30.75 9.02 -16.04
C MET A 313 -29.46 9.01 -15.20
N VAL A 314 -29.54 9.45 -13.96
CA VAL A 314 -28.40 9.53 -13.02
C VAL A 314 -28.82 8.91 -11.70
N GLU A 315 -27.93 8.13 -11.08
CA GLU A 315 -28.14 7.56 -9.77
C GLU A 315 -27.76 8.57 -8.67
N MET A 316 -28.77 9.23 -8.09
CA MET A 316 -28.58 10.23 -7.03
C MET A 316 -29.84 10.40 -6.18
N ASP A 317 -29.73 11.15 -5.08
CA ASP A 317 -30.90 11.58 -4.29
C ASP A 317 -31.71 12.61 -5.06
N GLU A 318 -33.03 12.41 -5.19
CA GLU A 318 -33.92 13.28 -5.94
C GLU A 318 -33.98 14.71 -5.36
N GLY A 319 -33.94 14.83 -4.02
CA GLY A 319 -33.88 16.13 -3.35
C GLY A 319 -32.59 16.89 -3.66
N LEU A 320 -31.44 16.20 -3.71
CA LEU A 320 -30.18 16.79 -4.10
C LEU A 320 -30.13 17.15 -5.59
N ALA A 321 -30.75 16.37 -6.46
CA ALA A 321 -30.92 16.71 -7.88
C ALA A 321 -31.70 18.01 -8.03
N LEU A 322 -32.81 18.15 -7.34
CA LEU A 322 -33.62 19.37 -7.35
C LEU A 322 -32.82 20.59 -6.83
N ILE A 323 -32.09 20.42 -5.72
CA ILE A 323 -31.25 21.48 -5.13
C ILE A 323 -30.13 21.88 -6.10
N LEU A 324 -29.49 20.93 -6.76
CA LEU A 324 -28.45 21.17 -7.76
C LEU A 324 -28.96 22.04 -8.89
N ILE A 325 -30.03 21.59 -9.55
CA ILE A 325 -30.62 22.29 -10.72
C ILE A 325 -31.20 23.65 -10.31
N SER A 326 -31.90 23.73 -9.17
CA SER A 326 -32.48 24.99 -8.67
C SER A 326 -31.38 26.04 -8.37
N ASN A 327 -30.24 25.65 -7.77
CA ASN A 327 -29.14 26.59 -7.54
C ASN A 327 -28.52 27.09 -8.85
N LEU A 328 -28.38 26.22 -9.85
CA LEU A 328 -27.83 26.60 -11.17
C LEU A 328 -28.77 27.55 -11.90
N ILE A 329 -30.06 27.25 -12.00
CA ILE A 329 -31.06 28.09 -12.67
C ILE A 329 -31.22 29.43 -11.93
N LYS A 330 -31.31 29.40 -10.59
CA LYS A 330 -31.34 30.60 -9.75
C LYS A 330 -30.12 31.51 -9.99
N ASN A 331 -28.95 30.92 -10.14
CA ASN A 331 -27.72 31.62 -10.42
C ASN A 331 -27.80 32.29 -11.81
N ALA A 332 -28.22 31.55 -12.84
CA ALA A 332 -28.38 32.06 -14.22
C ALA A 332 -29.42 33.20 -14.33
N VAL A 333 -30.54 33.11 -13.57
CA VAL A 333 -31.56 34.15 -13.52
C VAL A 333 -31.08 35.35 -12.72
N LYS A 334 -30.46 35.17 -11.55
CA LYS A 334 -30.05 36.25 -10.64
C LYS A 334 -28.98 37.14 -11.27
N HIS A 335 -27.97 36.54 -11.89
CA HIS A 335 -26.81 37.20 -12.45
C HIS A 335 -26.98 37.56 -13.95
N ASN A 336 -28.19 37.41 -14.47
CA ASN A 336 -28.53 37.80 -15.83
C ASN A 336 -28.72 39.31 -15.96
N VAL A 337 -28.49 39.86 -17.17
CA VAL A 337 -28.87 41.22 -17.53
C VAL A 337 -30.34 41.27 -17.96
N ARG A 338 -30.96 42.46 -17.95
CA ARG A 338 -32.31 42.64 -18.51
C ARG A 338 -32.31 42.36 -20.00
N ASN A 339 -33.37 41.68 -20.49
CA ASN A 339 -33.48 41.24 -21.88
C ASN A 339 -32.31 40.35 -22.33
N GLY A 340 -31.70 39.62 -21.41
CA GLY A 340 -30.64 38.69 -21.69
C GLY A 340 -31.17 37.30 -22.10
N PHE A 341 -30.30 36.30 -22.05
CA PHE A 341 -30.64 34.92 -22.42
C PHE A 341 -30.20 33.90 -21.37
N ILE A 342 -30.86 32.76 -21.37
CA ILE A 342 -30.42 31.51 -20.70
C ILE A 342 -30.51 30.40 -21.75
N ASP A 343 -29.38 29.76 -22.04
CA ASP A 343 -29.30 28.59 -22.91
C ASP A 343 -28.95 27.40 -22.04
N LEU A 344 -29.84 26.41 -22.00
CA LEU A 344 -29.72 25.20 -21.22
C LEU A 344 -29.68 24.01 -22.14
N SER A 345 -28.61 23.23 -22.05
CA SER A 345 -28.48 21.99 -22.81
C SER A 345 -28.11 20.81 -21.88
N LEU A 346 -28.84 19.73 -22.05
CA LEU A 346 -28.54 18.46 -21.36
C LEU A 346 -28.44 17.37 -22.42
N ARG A 347 -27.21 17.05 -22.81
CA ARG A 347 -26.95 16.06 -23.86
C ARG A 347 -25.93 15.05 -23.41
N LYS A 348 -26.16 13.80 -23.75
CA LYS A 348 -25.30 12.68 -23.32
C LYS A 348 -25.14 12.70 -21.78
N ASN A 349 -23.93 13.01 -21.31
CA ASN A 349 -23.57 13.01 -19.90
C ASN A 349 -23.18 14.41 -19.41
N ARG A 350 -23.64 15.46 -20.10
CA ARG A 350 -23.21 16.83 -19.80
C ARG A 350 -24.40 17.77 -19.72
N LEU A 351 -24.52 18.43 -18.56
CA LEU A 351 -25.42 19.56 -18.36
C LEU A 351 -24.61 20.83 -18.58
N VAL A 352 -25.14 21.75 -19.41
CA VAL A 352 -24.52 23.06 -19.65
C VAL A 352 -25.61 24.13 -19.48
N ILE A 353 -25.31 25.14 -18.70
CA ILE A 353 -26.14 26.33 -18.54
C ILE A 353 -25.30 27.54 -18.88
N LYS A 354 -25.74 28.30 -19.91
CA LYS A 354 -25.14 29.58 -20.31
C LYS A 354 -26.12 30.69 -20.02
N ASN A 355 -25.63 31.80 -19.55
CA ASN A 355 -26.44 33.00 -19.39
C ASN A 355 -25.63 34.25 -19.72
N SER A 356 -26.33 35.29 -20.21
CA SER A 356 -25.74 36.64 -20.25
C SER A 356 -25.56 37.17 -18.83
N GLY A 357 -24.50 37.95 -18.60
CA GLY A 357 -24.17 38.52 -17.31
C GLY A 357 -23.23 39.70 -17.41
N GLU A 358 -22.87 40.30 -16.30
CA GLU A 358 -21.86 41.35 -16.24
C GLU A 358 -20.46 40.76 -16.38
N PRO A 359 -19.51 41.48 -16.98
CA PRO A 359 -18.10 41.05 -17.03
C PRO A 359 -17.56 40.82 -15.60
N PHE A 360 -16.75 39.80 -15.45
CA PHE A 360 -16.13 39.46 -14.17
C PHE A 360 -14.60 39.41 -14.29
N ASP A 361 -13.92 40.30 -13.57
CA ASP A 361 -12.45 40.45 -13.58
C ASP A 361 -11.74 39.51 -12.60
N GLY A 362 -12.25 38.31 -12.36
CA GLY A 362 -11.68 37.31 -11.45
C GLY A 362 -11.50 35.96 -12.11
N SER A 363 -10.73 35.05 -11.43
CA SER A 363 -10.70 33.66 -11.86
C SER A 363 -12.03 32.98 -11.52
N PRO A 364 -12.75 32.37 -12.48
CA PRO A 364 -14.00 31.67 -12.24
C PRO A 364 -13.88 30.52 -11.18
N GLU A 365 -12.69 29.94 -11.03
CA GLU A 365 -12.41 28.87 -10.05
C GLU A 365 -12.58 29.35 -8.60
N TYR A 366 -12.34 30.66 -8.33
CA TYR A 366 -12.59 31.24 -7.01
C TYR A 366 -14.07 31.25 -6.65
N LEU A 367 -14.96 31.43 -7.64
CA LEU A 367 -16.41 31.48 -7.44
C LEU A 367 -17.00 30.11 -7.04
N VAL A 368 -16.34 29.02 -7.44
CA VAL A 368 -16.78 27.66 -7.14
C VAL A 368 -16.31 27.20 -5.75
N ASN A 369 -15.13 27.65 -5.32
CA ASN A 369 -14.44 27.09 -4.13
C ASN A 369 -14.59 27.90 -2.84
N ARG A 370 -15.24 29.08 -2.84
CA ARG A 370 -15.36 29.93 -1.62
C ARG A 370 -16.75 30.58 -1.49
N PHE A 371 -17.11 30.85 -0.21
CA PHE A 371 -18.18 31.73 0.23
C PHE A 371 -17.90 33.18 -0.20
N ILE A 372 -17.88 33.47 -1.51
CA ILE A 372 -17.61 34.82 -2.01
C ILE A 372 -18.93 35.57 -2.08
N ALA A 373 -19.09 36.58 -1.24
CA ALA A 373 -20.14 37.53 -1.34
C ALA A 373 -19.92 38.33 -2.64
N GLY A 374 -20.83 38.21 -3.61
CA GLY A 374 -20.86 39.14 -4.75
C GLY A 374 -21.15 40.56 -4.28
N SER A 375 -20.89 41.55 -5.11
CA SER A 375 -21.17 42.98 -4.89
C SER A 375 -22.61 43.26 -4.43
N ASP A 376 -23.57 42.39 -4.77
CA ASP A 376 -24.99 42.45 -4.37
C ASP A 376 -25.34 41.81 -3.01
N GLY A 377 -24.34 41.58 -2.17
CA GLY A 377 -24.57 41.01 -0.84
C GLY A 377 -25.02 39.54 -0.79
N GLY A 378 -24.96 38.82 -1.89
CA GLY A 378 -25.17 37.38 -1.95
C GLY A 378 -23.96 36.64 -1.39
N LEU A 379 -24.18 35.62 -0.53
CA LEU A 379 -23.11 34.91 0.20
C LEU A 379 -22.37 33.86 -0.63
N GLY A 380 -22.64 33.72 -1.92
CA GLY A 380 -21.97 32.72 -2.76
C GLY A 380 -22.19 31.25 -2.38
N LEU A 381 -23.19 30.96 -1.51
CA LEU A 381 -23.46 29.60 -1.00
C LEU A 381 -24.04 28.67 -2.07
N GLY A 382 -24.71 29.18 -3.08
CA GLY A 382 -25.36 28.35 -4.10
C GLY A 382 -24.37 27.51 -4.90
N LEU A 383 -23.27 28.11 -5.39
CA LEU A 383 -22.24 27.37 -6.12
C LEU A 383 -21.43 26.43 -5.18
N ALA A 384 -21.24 26.81 -3.93
CA ALA A 384 -20.63 25.92 -2.95
C ALA A 384 -21.47 24.66 -2.71
N ILE A 385 -22.81 24.79 -2.67
CA ILE A 385 -23.74 23.63 -2.58
C ILE A 385 -23.62 22.78 -3.86
N VAL A 386 -23.64 23.41 -5.04
CA VAL A 386 -23.47 22.72 -6.32
C VAL A 386 -22.16 21.93 -6.35
N ASN A 387 -21.05 22.54 -5.95
CA ASN A 387 -19.75 21.88 -5.89
C ASN A 387 -19.74 20.70 -4.94
N GLN A 388 -20.30 20.86 -3.73
CA GLN A 388 -20.36 19.79 -2.74
C GLN A 388 -21.21 18.60 -3.20
N ILE A 389 -22.33 18.86 -3.93
CA ILE A 389 -23.14 17.81 -4.56
C ILE A 389 -22.34 17.11 -5.65
N CYS A 390 -21.65 17.87 -6.52
CA CYS A 390 -20.79 17.31 -7.56
C CYS A 390 -19.70 16.42 -6.94
N ASP A 391 -19.02 16.87 -5.89
CA ASP A 391 -18.00 16.08 -5.19
C ASP A 391 -18.58 14.78 -4.59
N LEU A 392 -19.81 14.83 -4.05
CA LEU A 392 -20.47 13.66 -3.46
C LEU A 392 -20.71 12.54 -4.49
N TYR A 393 -21.11 12.92 -5.72
CA TYR A 393 -21.42 11.98 -6.80
C TYR A 393 -20.29 11.79 -7.82
N GLY A 394 -19.14 12.44 -7.62
CA GLY A 394 -18.00 12.33 -8.54
C GLY A 394 -18.17 13.09 -9.86
N PHE A 395 -19.13 14.03 -9.92
CA PHE A 395 -19.37 14.86 -11.09
C PHE A 395 -18.28 15.93 -11.24
N LYS A 396 -18.01 16.34 -12.47
CA LYS A 396 -17.00 17.36 -12.75
C LYS A 396 -17.66 18.68 -13.08
N LEU A 397 -17.59 19.62 -12.15
CA LEU A 397 -18.07 21.00 -12.32
C LEU A 397 -16.99 21.85 -12.97
N ARG A 398 -17.38 22.64 -13.99
CA ARG A 398 -16.56 23.70 -14.59
C ARG A 398 -17.38 24.97 -14.72
N TYR A 399 -16.74 26.09 -14.43
CA TYR A 399 -17.30 27.41 -14.62
C TYR A 399 -16.35 28.26 -15.46
N THR A 400 -16.83 28.76 -16.58
CA THR A 400 -16.07 29.62 -17.50
C THR A 400 -16.85 30.91 -17.80
N ILE A 401 -16.14 31.98 -17.98
CA ILE A 401 -16.70 33.30 -18.31
C ILE A 401 -16.00 33.80 -19.56
N HIS A 402 -16.80 34.12 -20.58
CA HIS A 402 -16.33 34.69 -21.86
C HIS A 402 -17.02 36.05 -22.07
N GLU A 403 -16.29 37.13 -21.85
CA GLU A 403 -16.80 38.49 -21.92
C GLU A 403 -18.05 38.70 -21.03
N THR A 404 -19.25 38.66 -21.62
CA THR A 404 -20.53 38.81 -20.94
C THR A 404 -21.33 37.52 -20.86
N THR A 405 -20.75 36.38 -21.24
CA THR A 405 -21.40 35.07 -21.19
C THR A 405 -20.79 34.24 -20.11
N HIS A 406 -21.60 33.77 -19.18
CA HIS A 406 -21.25 32.85 -18.08
C HIS A 406 -21.70 31.45 -18.48
N GLU A 407 -20.81 30.49 -18.43
CA GLU A 407 -21.08 29.05 -18.70
C GLU A 407 -20.73 28.21 -17.53
N ILE A 408 -21.70 27.47 -17.01
CA ILE A 408 -21.47 26.40 -16.02
C ILE A 408 -21.76 25.07 -16.70
N SER A 409 -20.81 24.14 -16.62
CA SER A 409 -20.99 22.77 -17.12
C SER A 409 -20.70 21.73 -16.07
N ILE A 410 -21.50 20.69 -16.05
CA ILE A 410 -21.36 19.52 -15.16
C ILE A 410 -21.33 18.26 -16.01
N ASP A 411 -20.21 17.57 -15.95
CA ASP A 411 -20.08 16.22 -16.53
C ASP A 411 -20.61 15.21 -15.50
N VAL A 412 -21.73 14.55 -15.81
CA VAL A 412 -22.38 13.57 -14.92
C VAL A 412 -21.98 12.15 -15.36
N ASP A 413 -21.61 11.30 -14.42
CA ASP A 413 -21.40 9.88 -14.71
C ASP A 413 -22.77 9.20 -14.86
N THR A 414 -23.10 8.78 -16.10
CA THR A 414 -24.25 7.94 -16.35
C THR A 414 -23.84 6.48 -16.20
N LEU A 415 -24.76 5.66 -15.70
CA LEU A 415 -24.61 4.22 -15.80
C LEU A 415 -24.39 3.84 -17.26
N SER A 416 -23.17 3.41 -17.58
CA SER A 416 -22.88 2.84 -18.90
C SER A 416 -23.77 1.62 -19.08
N ASN A 417 -24.70 1.69 -20.04
CA ASN A 417 -25.46 0.53 -20.52
C ASN A 417 -24.53 -0.53 -21.10
#